data_e45547c894131aa7548d522a1b40db2a
#
_entry.id   e45547c894131aa7548d522a1b40db2a
#
_cell.length_a   1.000
_cell.length_b   1.000
_cell.length_c   1.000
_cell.angle_alpha   90.00
_cell.angle_beta   90.00
_cell.angle_gamma   90.00
#
_symmetry.space_group_name_H-M   'P 1'
#
loop_
_entity.id
_entity.type
_entity.pdbx_description
1 polymer ?
#
loop_
_entity_poly.entity_id
_entity_poly.type
_entity_poly.pdbx_seq_one_letter_code
_entity_poly.pdbx_strand_id
1 'polypeptide(L)'
;NEYKAREVIKKYCSFMPYEIYLEKANAPEEFETINPEDKREDDVVVEEFEEEKEIPGEDGAEPTKEKVPKLKIKKRPVPLNEIHPLWAKHPNECTKEEYIEFYRKVFADYKEPLFWIHLNMDYPFNMKGILYFPKINMEYESIEGTIKLYNNQVFIADNIKEVIPEFLLLLKGVIDCPDLPLNVSRSALQNDGFVTKISEYITKKVADKLSGMCKTDKENYEKYWDDISPFIKFGCLKDDKFCEKMTDYILFKNLDGKYLTLPECLEVKKVDPDDPENKEENKEENTAAATDAETGEKIDAEVVDEEGDTVDAAAEEQETKEKIIYYVTDLVQQSQYVNMFKKAGMDAVVLPDKIDQPFVSQLESKNEGIKFARIDADLTDTFKSENSKEEEDELTKKSEEIAEVFKKAVNNDSITVKVEKLKNEEIASMITVSEEARRMQDMMKMYAMPGMDMGMGMSKEGQTLILNANNKLVSYILDNKEGENVALMCEQLYDLALIQQAPLQPEDMTKFIDRSNKIMMLLAK
;
A
#
# COMPACT_ATOMS: atom_id res chain seq x y z
N ASN A 1 21.72 35.78 21.76
CA ASN A 1 20.28 35.72 21.87
C ASN A 1 19.91 34.34 22.41
N GLU A 2 19.30 34.30 23.60
CA GLU A 2 18.89 33.08 24.29
C GLU A 2 18.05 32.14 23.41
N TYR A 3 17.10 32.71 22.66
CA TYR A 3 16.26 31.94 21.75
C TYR A 3 17.09 31.11 20.75
N LYS A 4 18.07 31.73 20.10
CA LYS A 4 18.95 31.01 19.16
C LYS A 4 19.83 29.98 19.87
N ALA A 5 20.26 30.24 21.08
CA ALA A 5 21.05 29.26 21.84
C ALA A 5 20.18 28.03 22.18
N ARG A 6 18.96 28.25 22.66
CA ARG A 6 18.00 27.17 22.93
C ARG A 6 17.65 26.35 21.67
N GLU A 7 17.47 27.04 20.53
CA GLU A 7 17.19 26.38 19.25
C GLU A 7 18.36 25.49 18.81
N VAL A 8 19.59 25.97 18.91
CA VAL A 8 20.79 25.19 18.56
C VAL A 8 20.95 23.99 19.51
N ILE A 9 20.82 24.22 20.83
CA ILE A 9 20.90 23.13 21.81
C ILE A 9 19.82 22.10 21.56
N LYS A 10 18.59 22.53 21.32
CA LYS A 10 17.47 21.63 20.99
C LYS A 10 17.71 20.84 19.71
N LYS A 11 18.35 21.43 18.70
CA LYS A 11 18.62 20.75 17.43
C LYS A 11 19.74 19.71 17.56
N TYR A 12 20.87 20.07 18.16
CA TYR A 12 22.07 19.22 18.11
C TYR A 12 22.34 18.46 19.40
N CYS A 13 21.81 18.91 20.53
CA CYS A 13 22.18 18.43 21.86
C CYS A 13 20.99 17.83 22.64
N SER A 14 19.81 17.70 22.03
CA SER A 14 18.59 17.24 22.74
C SER A 14 18.76 15.96 23.53
N PHE A 15 19.68 15.09 23.13
CA PHE A 15 19.89 13.78 23.72
C PHE A 15 21.33 13.52 24.11
N MET A 16 22.15 14.58 24.23
CA MET A 16 23.52 14.40 24.72
C MET A 16 23.54 13.75 26.11
N PRO A 17 24.54 12.88 26.39
CA PRO A 17 24.59 12.10 27.64
C PRO A 17 25.00 12.93 28.86
N TYR A 18 25.10 14.23 28.72
CA TYR A 18 25.45 15.18 29.79
C TYR A 18 24.37 16.25 29.86
N GLU A 19 23.96 16.63 31.06
CA GLU A 19 22.99 17.69 31.29
C GLU A 19 23.51 19.05 30.82
N ILE A 20 22.69 19.76 30.06
CA ILE A 20 23.01 21.08 29.51
C ILE A 20 22.03 22.09 30.07
N TYR A 21 22.57 23.09 30.72
CA TYR A 21 21.82 24.19 31.32
C TYR A 21 22.09 25.50 30.57
N LEU A 22 21.12 26.37 30.50
CA LEU A 22 21.25 27.70 29.92
C LEU A 22 20.64 28.74 30.87
N GLU A 23 21.47 29.58 31.43
CA GLU A 23 21.07 30.66 32.34
C GLU A 23 21.45 32.02 31.78
N LYS A 24 20.68 33.05 32.15
CA LYS A 24 21.02 34.45 31.86
C LYS A 24 21.94 35.00 32.96
N ALA A 25 23.06 35.58 32.57
CA ALA A 25 24.04 36.14 33.51
C ALA A 25 23.46 37.18 34.48
N ASN A 26 22.38 37.89 34.11
CA ASN A 26 21.76 38.96 34.89
C ASN A 26 20.26 38.69 35.15
N ALA A 27 19.82 37.41 35.19
CA ALA A 27 18.44 37.10 35.54
C ALA A 27 18.19 37.32 37.04
N PRO A 28 17.02 37.85 37.45
CA PRO A 28 16.64 37.85 38.86
C PRO A 28 16.56 36.42 39.37
N GLU A 29 16.92 36.25 40.64
CA GLU A 29 16.78 34.92 41.27
C GLU A 29 15.31 34.52 41.33
N GLU A 30 15.00 33.35 40.81
CA GLU A 30 13.69 32.74 40.90
C GLU A 30 13.65 31.73 42.05
N PHE A 31 12.50 31.63 42.73
CA PHE A 31 12.32 30.75 43.85
C PHE A 31 11.16 29.80 43.58
N GLU A 32 11.23 28.60 44.13
CA GLU A 32 10.13 27.63 44.09
C GLU A 32 9.84 27.12 45.51
N THR A 33 8.61 26.73 45.75
CA THR A 33 8.16 26.19 47.03
C THR A 33 8.00 24.68 46.94
N ILE A 34 8.66 23.97 47.82
CA ILE A 34 8.65 22.50 47.91
C ILE A 34 8.18 22.02 49.27
N ASN A 35 7.81 20.76 49.37
CA ASN A 35 7.62 20.12 50.68
C ASN A 35 9.00 19.75 51.30
N PRO A 36 9.13 19.70 52.63
CA PRO A 36 10.38 19.27 53.27
C PRO A 36 10.86 17.87 52.83
N GLU A 37 9.93 16.99 52.45
CA GLU A 37 10.20 15.62 52.00
C GLU A 37 10.85 15.61 50.57
N ASP A 38 10.61 16.65 49.79
CA ASP A 38 11.11 16.79 48.39
C ASP A 38 12.49 17.48 48.36
N LYS A 39 13.09 17.81 49.51
CA LYS A 39 14.37 18.49 49.60
C LYS A 39 15.50 17.57 49.14
N ARG A 40 16.36 18.11 48.27
CA ARG A 40 17.60 17.46 47.79
C ARG A 40 18.80 18.02 48.51
N GLU A 41 19.93 17.31 48.48
CA GLU A 41 21.17 17.71 49.15
C GLU A 41 21.76 19.01 48.59
N ASP A 42 21.51 19.30 47.30
CA ASP A 42 22.00 20.47 46.57
C ASP A 42 21.04 21.68 46.61
N ASP A 43 19.89 21.57 47.27
CA ASP A 43 18.90 22.65 47.35
C ASP A 43 19.38 23.78 48.30
N VAL A 44 19.38 25.00 47.79
CA VAL A 44 19.63 26.21 48.58
C VAL A 44 18.31 26.68 49.19
N VAL A 45 18.09 26.36 50.48
CA VAL A 45 16.90 26.81 51.21
C VAL A 45 17.06 28.28 51.56
N VAL A 46 16.11 29.12 51.12
CA VAL A 46 16.09 30.57 51.37
C VAL A 46 15.18 30.89 52.57
N GLU A 47 14.05 30.19 52.70
CA GLU A 47 13.05 30.42 53.75
C GLU A 47 12.30 29.15 54.06
N GLU A 48 12.02 28.91 55.34
CA GLU A 48 11.12 27.88 55.84
C GLU A 48 9.85 28.54 56.38
N PHE A 49 8.69 28.14 55.92
CA PHE A 49 7.41 28.73 56.34
C PHE A 49 6.30 27.70 56.42
N GLU A 50 5.22 28.03 57.14
CA GLU A 50 4.02 27.19 57.21
C GLU A 50 2.95 27.76 56.30
N GLU A 51 2.42 26.92 55.42
CA GLU A 51 1.28 27.26 54.55
C GLU A 51 -0.01 26.72 55.17
N GLU A 52 -1.02 27.56 55.37
CA GLU A 52 -2.33 27.11 55.86
C GLU A 52 -3.12 26.48 54.71
N LYS A 53 -3.35 25.18 54.75
CA LYS A 53 -4.19 24.45 53.80
C LYS A 53 -5.57 24.20 54.39
N GLU A 54 -6.60 24.64 53.72
CA GLU A 54 -7.99 24.33 54.09
C GLU A 54 -8.32 22.92 53.65
N ILE A 55 -8.60 22.03 54.60
CA ILE A 55 -9.11 20.69 54.34
C ILE A 55 -10.63 20.74 54.39
N PRO A 56 -11.34 20.33 53.30
CA PRO A 56 -12.79 20.23 53.32
C PRO A 56 -13.22 19.25 54.43
N GLY A 57 -14.10 19.70 55.34
CA GLY A 57 -14.64 18.81 56.37
C GLY A 57 -15.53 17.75 55.73
N GLU A 58 -15.42 16.53 56.20
CA GLU A 58 -16.33 15.44 55.81
C GLU A 58 -17.74 15.77 56.38
N ASP A 59 -18.76 15.57 55.55
CA ASP A 59 -20.20 15.68 55.91
C ASP A 59 -20.68 17.04 56.49
N GLY A 60 -20.26 18.16 55.92
CA GLY A 60 -20.84 19.47 56.26
C GLY A 60 -20.24 20.11 57.53
N ALA A 61 -19.11 19.66 58.00
CA ALA A 61 -18.30 20.31 59.02
C ALA A 61 -17.51 21.48 58.41
N GLU A 62 -17.27 22.53 59.20
CA GLU A 62 -16.47 23.69 58.79
C GLU A 62 -15.05 23.23 58.37
N PRO A 63 -14.46 23.81 57.29
CA PRO A 63 -13.11 23.45 56.85
C PRO A 63 -12.09 23.69 57.96
N THR A 64 -11.32 22.66 58.27
CA THR A 64 -10.20 22.77 59.22
C THR A 64 -8.97 23.27 58.53
N LYS A 65 -8.29 24.25 59.14
CA LYS A 65 -7.01 24.76 58.65
C LYS A 65 -5.86 23.92 59.25
N GLU A 66 -5.14 23.25 58.38
CA GLU A 66 -3.92 22.55 58.76
C GLU A 66 -2.70 23.33 58.29
N LYS A 67 -1.71 23.47 59.20
CA LYS A 67 -0.44 24.12 58.88
C LYS A 67 0.52 23.10 58.32
N VAL A 68 0.85 23.22 57.02
CA VAL A 68 1.79 22.33 56.35
C VAL A 68 3.14 23.07 56.23
N PRO A 69 4.26 22.49 56.71
CA PRO A 69 5.57 23.09 56.54
C PRO A 69 5.97 23.07 55.07
N LYS A 70 6.48 24.19 54.57
CA LYS A 70 6.98 24.38 53.20
C LYS A 70 8.38 25.01 53.24
N LEU A 71 9.16 24.66 52.22
CA LEU A 71 10.49 25.20 52.01
C LEU A 71 10.49 26.04 50.74
N LYS A 72 10.93 27.26 50.83
CA LYS A 72 11.24 28.10 49.68
C LYS A 72 12.71 27.91 49.33
N ILE A 73 12.94 27.34 48.16
CA ILE A 73 14.29 27.06 47.68
C ILE A 73 14.58 27.95 46.46
N LYS A 74 15.85 28.15 46.15
CA LYS A 74 16.23 28.70 44.87
C LYS A 74 15.79 27.74 43.78
N LYS A 75 15.09 28.23 42.76
CA LYS A 75 14.54 27.41 41.67
C LYS A 75 15.65 26.56 41.07
N ARG A 76 15.39 25.25 41.00
CA ARG A 76 16.32 24.29 40.46
C ARG A 76 16.55 24.54 38.97
N PRO A 77 17.80 24.49 38.49
CA PRO A 77 18.06 24.57 37.07
C PRO A 77 17.44 23.34 36.38
N VAL A 78 16.73 23.57 35.26
CA VAL A 78 16.14 22.52 34.47
C VAL A 78 17.03 22.27 33.25
N PRO A 79 17.50 21.02 33.04
CA PRO A 79 18.31 20.69 31.89
C PRO A 79 17.49 20.86 30.60
N LEU A 80 18.13 21.34 29.54
CA LEU A 80 17.50 21.53 28.22
C LEU A 80 17.45 20.27 27.36
N ASN A 81 18.17 19.25 27.75
CA ASN A 81 18.30 17.99 27.06
C ASN A 81 17.88 16.81 27.93
N GLU A 82 17.69 15.67 27.30
CA GLU A 82 17.34 14.39 27.92
C GLU A 82 18.53 13.44 27.79
N ILE A 83 19.11 13.02 28.93
CA ILE A 83 20.32 12.19 28.96
C ILE A 83 20.03 10.70 28.77
N HIS A 84 18.78 10.27 28.98
CA HIS A 84 18.32 8.88 28.84
C HIS A 84 17.23 8.78 27.77
N PRO A 85 17.57 8.87 26.48
CA PRO A 85 16.58 8.80 25.42
C PRO A 85 15.88 7.44 25.38
N LEU A 86 14.62 7.43 24.93
CA LEU A 86 13.79 6.22 24.91
C LEU A 86 14.45 5.05 24.15
N TRP A 87 15.15 5.35 23.02
CA TRP A 87 15.81 4.31 22.22
C TRP A 87 17.00 3.64 22.92
N ALA A 88 17.52 4.23 24.01
CA ALA A 88 18.60 3.63 24.78
C ALA A 88 18.11 2.57 25.77
N LYS A 89 16.81 2.60 26.14
CA LYS A 89 16.16 1.60 27.00
C LYS A 89 16.00 0.26 26.27
N HIS A 90 15.86 -0.81 27.03
CA HIS A 90 15.48 -2.09 26.44
C HIS A 90 14.00 -2.06 26.00
N PRO A 91 13.61 -2.64 24.83
CA PRO A 91 12.22 -2.61 24.36
C PRO A 91 11.18 -3.10 25.37
N ASN A 92 11.53 -4.09 26.18
CA ASN A 92 10.64 -4.66 27.21
C ASN A 92 10.38 -3.74 28.40
N GLU A 93 11.18 -2.68 28.56
CA GLU A 93 11.06 -1.68 29.62
C GLU A 93 10.25 -0.46 29.20
N CYS A 94 9.85 -0.39 27.92
CA CYS A 94 9.14 0.74 27.34
C CYS A 94 7.65 0.47 27.21
N THR A 95 6.83 1.43 27.62
CA THR A 95 5.37 1.36 27.45
C THR A 95 4.93 1.97 26.12
N LYS A 96 3.71 1.64 25.70
CA LYS A 96 3.10 2.21 24.50
C LYS A 96 3.01 3.74 24.59
N GLU A 97 2.66 4.24 25.74
CA GLU A 97 2.51 5.67 26.04
C GLU A 97 3.84 6.41 25.87
N GLU A 98 4.95 5.83 26.36
CA GLU A 98 6.29 6.39 26.19
C GLU A 98 6.69 6.49 24.70
N TYR A 99 6.35 5.47 23.87
CA TYR A 99 6.62 5.53 22.42
C TYR A 99 5.82 6.64 21.73
N ILE A 100 4.55 6.82 22.07
CA ILE A 100 3.69 7.85 21.49
C ILE A 100 4.15 9.25 21.93
N GLU A 101 4.47 9.43 23.20
CA GLU A 101 4.98 10.70 23.74
C GLU A 101 6.31 11.09 23.10
N PHE A 102 7.21 10.13 22.97
CA PHE A 102 8.50 10.32 22.30
C PHE A 102 8.31 10.72 20.84
N TYR A 103 7.41 10.05 20.12
CA TYR A 103 7.08 10.40 18.74
C TYR A 103 6.59 11.84 18.60
N ARG A 104 5.63 12.23 19.43
CA ARG A 104 5.09 13.61 19.45
C ARG A 104 6.16 14.65 19.78
N LYS A 105 7.02 14.34 20.74
CA LYS A 105 8.10 15.23 21.19
C LYS A 105 9.16 15.46 20.09
N VAL A 106 9.59 14.38 19.42
CA VAL A 106 10.71 14.44 18.46
C VAL A 106 10.30 14.96 17.10
N PHE A 107 9.10 14.58 16.63
CA PHE A 107 8.63 14.88 15.27
C PHE A 107 7.58 15.99 15.22
N ALA A 108 7.12 16.51 16.37
CA ALA A 108 6.05 17.50 16.47
C ALA A 108 4.77 17.06 15.72
N ASP A 109 4.54 15.75 15.66
CA ASP A 109 3.40 15.14 14.98
C ASP A 109 2.42 14.63 16.04
N TYR A 110 1.21 15.19 16.03
CA TYR A 110 0.17 14.84 17.00
C TYR A 110 -0.69 13.65 16.58
N LYS A 111 -0.56 13.20 15.33
CA LYS A 111 -1.17 11.95 14.87
C LYS A 111 -0.45 10.78 15.51
N GLU A 112 -1.18 9.75 15.91
CA GLU A 112 -0.55 8.54 16.44
C GLU A 112 0.07 7.73 15.30
N PRO A 113 1.29 7.20 15.48
CA PRO A 113 1.86 6.26 14.53
C PRO A 113 1.06 4.96 14.52
N LEU A 114 1.04 4.26 13.41
CA LEU A 114 0.35 2.96 13.27
C LEU A 114 1.00 1.92 14.18
N PHE A 115 2.31 1.83 14.12
CA PHE A 115 3.17 0.98 14.94
C PHE A 115 4.62 1.45 14.82
N TRP A 116 5.52 0.79 15.52
CA TRP A 116 6.94 1.09 15.53
C TRP A 116 7.81 -0.16 15.62
N ILE A 117 9.09 0.02 15.30
CA ILE A 117 10.13 -0.97 15.44
C ILE A 117 11.20 -0.39 16.36
N HIS A 118 11.42 -1.00 17.51
CA HIS A 118 12.53 -0.66 18.39
C HIS A 118 13.75 -1.48 17.97
N LEU A 119 14.77 -0.81 17.46
CA LEU A 119 16.03 -1.41 17.04
C LEU A 119 16.97 -1.46 18.24
N ASN A 120 17.51 -2.64 18.52
CA ASN A 120 18.52 -2.83 19.56
C ASN A 120 19.47 -3.95 19.09
N MET A 121 20.68 -3.57 18.72
CA MET A 121 21.70 -4.47 18.22
C MET A 121 23.06 -4.10 18.80
N ASP A 122 23.75 -5.11 19.36
CA ASP A 122 25.08 -4.94 19.96
C ASP A 122 26.18 -5.54 19.06
N TYR A 123 25.86 -6.47 18.16
CA TYR A 123 26.80 -7.13 17.27
C TYR A 123 26.16 -7.43 15.89
N PRO A 124 26.88 -7.24 14.75
CA PRO A 124 28.29 -6.92 14.57
C PRO A 124 28.65 -5.42 14.71
N PHE A 125 27.69 -4.57 14.94
CA PHE A 125 27.84 -3.13 15.22
C PHE A 125 26.79 -2.70 16.24
N ASN A 126 27.15 -1.71 17.06
CA ASN A 126 26.24 -1.16 18.04
C ASN A 126 25.26 -0.19 17.36
N MET A 127 23.97 -0.52 17.37
CA MET A 127 22.93 0.34 16.82
C MET A 127 21.65 0.24 17.64
N LYS A 128 21.15 1.38 18.05
CA LYS A 128 19.86 1.52 18.74
C LYS A 128 18.99 2.52 18.00
N GLY A 129 17.68 2.39 18.12
CA GLY A 129 16.79 3.33 17.43
C GLY A 129 15.33 2.93 17.51
N ILE A 130 14.48 3.82 17.04
CA ILE A 130 13.05 3.56 16.93
C ILE A 130 12.59 4.07 15.56
N LEU A 131 12.00 3.19 14.76
CA LEU A 131 11.38 3.52 13.48
C LEU A 131 9.86 3.49 13.65
N TYR A 132 9.20 4.56 13.28
CA TYR A 132 7.75 4.70 13.33
C TYR A 132 7.14 4.67 11.93
N PHE A 133 6.04 3.94 11.80
CA PHE A 133 5.18 3.98 10.62
C PHE A 133 4.10 5.03 10.85
N PRO A 134 4.22 6.22 10.23
CA PRO A 134 3.22 7.27 10.37
C PRO A 134 1.96 6.90 9.61
N LYS A 135 0.82 7.44 10.03
CA LYS A 135 -0.40 7.41 9.24
C LYS A 135 -0.25 8.41 8.08
N ILE A 136 -0.19 7.90 6.85
CA ILE A 136 0.03 8.70 5.64
C ILE A 136 -1.33 9.20 5.14
N ASN A 137 -1.43 10.51 4.90
CA ASN A 137 -2.57 11.08 4.20
C ASN A 137 -2.14 11.46 2.78
N MET A 138 -2.41 10.55 1.82
CA MET A 138 -1.99 10.68 0.42
C MET A 138 -2.57 11.90 -0.31
N GLU A 139 -3.64 12.51 0.22
CA GLU A 139 -4.34 13.59 -0.48
C GLU A 139 -3.71 14.98 -0.27
N TYR A 140 -2.98 15.20 0.82
CA TYR A 140 -2.61 16.57 1.25
C TYR A 140 -1.17 16.75 1.72
N GLU A 141 -0.38 15.71 1.91
CA GLU A 141 0.97 15.81 2.46
C GLU A 141 2.02 15.29 1.48
N SER A 142 3.12 16.02 1.32
CA SER A 142 4.33 15.44 0.74
C SER A 142 4.76 14.29 1.62
N ILE A 143 4.91 13.10 1.03
CA ILE A 143 5.29 11.88 1.74
C ILE A 143 6.80 11.94 2.04
N GLU A 144 7.20 12.87 2.89
CA GLU A 144 8.59 12.95 3.38
C GLU A 144 8.59 12.59 4.86
N GLY A 145 9.12 11.40 5.16
CA GLY A 145 9.46 11.02 6.51
C GLY A 145 10.70 11.77 6.99
N THR A 146 11.05 11.58 8.25
CA THR A 146 12.26 12.15 8.83
C THR A 146 12.92 11.10 9.71
N ILE A 147 14.08 10.59 9.27
CA ILE A 147 14.92 9.71 10.08
C ILE A 147 16.14 10.50 10.55
N LYS A 148 16.21 10.71 11.87
CA LYS A 148 17.29 11.44 12.53
C LYS A 148 18.42 10.50 12.89
N LEU A 149 19.63 10.78 12.41
CA LEU A 149 20.81 10.00 12.70
C LEU A 149 21.60 10.63 13.84
N TYR A 150 21.95 9.81 14.81
CA TYR A 150 22.79 10.14 15.97
C TYR A 150 24.04 9.26 16.00
N ASN A 151 25.08 9.76 16.62
CA ASN A 151 26.26 9.00 16.99
C ASN A 151 26.61 9.31 18.45
N ASN A 152 26.51 8.31 19.32
CA ASN A 152 26.63 8.51 20.77
C ASN A 152 25.70 9.63 21.28
N GLN A 153 24.41 9.57 20.90
CA GLN A 153 23.37 10.55 21.29
C GLN A 153 23.60 12.00 20.78
N VAL A 154 24.61 12.20 19.94
CA VAL A 154 24.87 13.49 19.28
C VAL A 154 24.26 13.48 17.89
N PHE A 155 23.41 14.47 17.59
CA PHE A 155 22.77 14.58 16.29
C PHE A 155 23.79 14.81 15.18
N ILE A 156 23.65 14.05 14.10
CA ILE A 156 24.49 14.14 12.90
C ILE A 156 23.74 14.86 11.78
N ALA A 157 22.67 14.26 11.30
CA ALA A 157 21.86 14.80 10.22
C ALA A 157 20.51 14.07 10.10
N ASP A 158 19.63 14.63 9.27
CA ASP A 158 18.37 13.99 8.88
C ASP A 158 18.53 13.29 7.53
N ASN A 159 17.84 12.15 7.35
CA ASN A 159 17.62 11.47 6.07
C ASN A 159 18.90 11.20 5.25
N ILE A 160 19.94 10.68 5.90
CA ILE A 160 21.21 10.35 5.22
C ILE A 160 21.00 9.13 4.33
N LYS A 161 20.95 9.34 3.01
CA LYS A 161 20.65 8.31 1.99
C LYS A 161 21.69 7.20 1.93
N GLU A 162 22.93 7.47 2.35
CA GLU A 162 23.99 6.48 2.40
C GLU A 162 23.73 5.39 3.46
N VAL A 163 23.05 5.73 4.55
CA VAL A 163 22.72 4.83 5.66
C VAL A 163 21.32 4.28 5.55
N ILE A 164 20.39 5.14 5.13
CA ILE A 164 18.96 4.84 5.11
C ILE A 164 18.53 4.56 3.67
N PRO A 165 18.05 3.35 3.35
CA PRO A 165 17.46 3.06 2.04
C PRO A 165 16.38 4.09 1.66
N GLU A 166 16.32 4.47 0.39
CA GLU A 166 15.45 5.54 -0.09
C GLU A 166 13.97 5.29 0.27
N PHE A 167 13.51 4.06 0.18
CA PHE A 167 12.13 3.71 0.49
C PHE A 167 11.79 3.81 1.99
N LEU A 168 12.78 3.69 2.86
CA LEU A 168 12.61 3.90 4.31
C LEU A 168 12.50 5.37 4.70
N LEU A 169 12.87 6.30 3.81
CA LEU A 169 12.73 7.74 4.05
C LEU A 169 11.26 8.21 4.12
N LEU A 170 10.31 7.32 3.87
CA LEU A 170 8.89 7.58 4.14
C LEU A 170 8.53 7.42 5.62
N LEU A 171 9.40 6.79 6.42
CA LEU A 171 9.22 6.58 7.85
C LEU A 171 9.71 7.78 8.67
N LYS A 172 9.27 7.86 9.91
CA LYS A 172 9.83 8.73 10.92
C LYS A 172 10.61 7.90 11.92
N GLY A 173 11.78 8.38 12.36
CA GLY A 173 12.56 7.58 13.28
C GLY A 173 13.81 8.27 13.79
N VAL A 174 14.44 7.60 14.73
CA VAL A 174 15.75 7.93 15.26
C VAL A 174 16.64 6.70 15.19
N ILE A 175 17.88 6.86 14.76
CA ILE A 175 18.89 5.81 14.73
C ILE A 175 20.14 6.37 15.38
N ASP A 176 20.66 5.69 16.38
CA ASP A 176 21.91 6.00 17.05
C ASP A 176 22.89 4.85 16.80
N CYS A 177 23.97 5.14 16.10
CA CYS A 177 25.01 4.16 15.78
C CYS A 177 26.40 4.74 16.12
N PRO A 178 26.95 4.40 17.29
CA PRO A 178 28.27 4.81 17.72
C PRO A 178 29.40 4.41 16.76
N ASP A 179 29.27 3.28 16.09
CA ASP A 179 30.28 2.71 15.20
C ASP A 179 30.29 3.32 13.80
N LEU A 180 29.45 4.32 13.52
CA LEU A 180 29.40 4.97 12.20
C LEU A 180 30.75 5.62 11.85
N PRO A 181 31.31 5.31 10.66
CA PRO A 181 32.55 5.89 10.20
C PRO A 181 32.32 7.37 9.78
N LEU A 182 32.43 8.26 10.71
CA LEU A 182 32.31 9.71 10.48
C LEU A 182 33.68 10.33 10.22
N ASN A 183 33.73 11.34 9.35
CA ASN A 183 34.90 12.19 9.27
C ASN A 183 35.05 13.05 10.55
N VAL A 184 36.22 13.70 10.73
CA VAL A 184 36.51 14.53 11.91
C VAL A 184 35.48 15.65 12.13
N SER A 185 34.93 16.19 11.05
CA SER A 185 33.90 17.24 11.09
C SER A 185 32.48 16.68 11.29
N ARG A 186 32.29 15.38 11.29
CA ARG A 186 30.97 14.69 11.33
C ARG A 186 30.00 15.10 10.21
N SER A 187 30.52 15.72 9.14
CA SER A 187 29.71 16.25 8.04
C SER A 187 29.57 15.31 6.86
N ALA A 188 30.34 14.23 6.79
CA ALA A 188 30.28 13.23 5.74
C ALA A 188 30.58 11.84 6.28
N LEU A 189 29.87 10.85 5.76
CA LEU A 189 30.16 9.44 5.95
C LEU A 189 31.28 9.03 4.98
N GLN A 190 32.22 8.25 5.46
CA GLN A 190 33.10 7.54 4.56
C GLN A 190 32.30 6.39 3.95
N ASN A 191 32.26 6.34 2.62
CA ASN A 191 31.53 5.28 1.90
C ASN A 191 32.28 3.96 2.10
N ASP A 192 31.83 3.20 3.09
CA ASP A 192 32.44 1.94 3.49
C ASP A 192 31.38 0.83 3.45
N GLY A 193 31.81 -0.41 3.18
CA GLY A 193 30.95 -1.60 3.23
C GLY A 193 30.21 -1.80 4.56
N PHE A 194 30.64 -1.08 5.60
CA PHE A 194 29.96 -1.01 6.90
C PHE A 194 28.60 -0.30 6.81
N VAL A 195 28.52 0.83 6.11
CA VAL A 195 27.27 1.59 5.91
C VAL A 195 26.24 0.76 5.17
N THR A 196 26.68 0.02 4.14
CA THR A 196 25.81 -0.91 3.41
C THR A 196 25.23 -1.99 4.33
N LYS A 197 26.02 -2.56 5.24
CA LYS A 197 25.55 -3.56 6.20
C LYS A 197 24.50 -3.02 7.17
N ILE A 198 24.64 -1.75 7.61
CA ILE A 198 23.61 -1.09 8.43
C ILE A 198 22.30 -0.97 7.65
N SER A 199 22.37 -0.49 6.42
CA SER A 199 21.22 -0.35 5.53
C SER A 199 20.51 -1.68 5.31
N GLU A 200 21.26 -2.74 4.98
CA GLU A 200 20.72 -4.10 4.82
C GLU A 200 20.06 -4.64 6.11
N TYR A 201 20.66 -4.36 7.28
CA TYR A 201 20.09 -4.78 8.55
C TYR A 201 18.77 -4.07 8.85
N ILE A 202 18.70 -2.76 8.64
CA ILE A 202 17.47 -1.98 8.84
C ILE A 202 16.38 -2.52 7.92
N THR A 203 16.68 -2.70 6.63
CA THR A 203 15.78 -3.29 5.62
C THR A 203 15.25 -4.64 6.08
N LYS A 204 16.15 -5.52 6.54
CA LYS A 204 15.76 -6.84 7.07
C LYS A 204 14.81 -6.73 8.26
N LYS A 205 15.09 -5.87 9.24
CA LYS A 205 14.24 -5.71 10.43
C LYS A 205 12.86 -5.17 10.10
N VAL A 206 12.79 -4.26 9.12
CA VAL A 206 11.50 -3.76 8.62
C VAL A 206 10.71 -4.88 7.95
N ALA A 207 11.33 -5.65 7.06
CA ALA A 207 10.68 -6.79 6.41
C ALA A 207 10.24 -7.86 7.43
N ASP A 208 11.09 -8.20 8.41
CA ASP A 208 10.78 -9.17 9.47
C ASP A 208 9.58 -8.70 10.32
N LYS A 209 9.47 -7.40 10.62
CA LYS A 209 8.32 -6.85 11.37
C LYS A 209 7.04 -6.95 10.57
N LEU A 210 7.06 -6.53 9.30
CA LEU A 210 5.89 -6.53 8.43
C LEU A 210 5.40 -7.97 8.16
N SER A 211 6.30 -8.87 7.81
CA SER A 211 5.98 -10.29 7.58
C SER A 211 5.49 -10.96 8.86
N GLY A 212 6.10 -10.63 10.00
CA GLY A 212 5.66 -11.11 11.32
C GLY A 212 4.24 -10.66 11.64
N MET A 213 3.89 -9.39 11.42
CA MET A 213 2.53 -8.88 11.62
C MET A 213 1.51 -9.60 10.73
N CYS A 214 1.84 -9.83 9.45
CA CYS A 214 0.96 -10.56 8.55
C CYS A 214 0.65 -11.98 9.06
N LYS A 215 1.65 -12.65 9.68
CA LYS A 215 1.50 -14.02 10.21
C LYS A 215 0.76 -14.09 11.55
N THR A 216 1.06 -13.18 12.46
CA THR A 216 0.64 -13.28 13.87
C THR A 216 -0.49 -12.32 14.23
N ASP A 217 -0.72 -11.28 13.43
CA ASP A 217 -1.71 -10.23 13.68
C ASP A 217 -2.28 -9.72 12.36
N LYS A 218 -2.84 -10.66 11.57
CA LYS A 218 -3.36 -10.40 10.23
C LYS A 218 -4.43 -9.32 10.23
N GLU A 219 -5.28 -9.26 11.27
CA GLU A 219 -6.35 -8.26 11.40
C GLU A 219 -5.81 -6.82 11.43
N ASN A 220 -4.81 -6.54 12.28
CA ASN A 220 -4.19 -5.22 12.32
C ASN A 220 -3.36 -4.94 11.07
N TYR A 221 -2.72 -5.96 10.48
CA TYR A 221 -1.98 -5.82 9.22
C TYR A 221 -2.90 -5.39 8.07
N GLU A 222 -4.06 -6.02 7.93
CA GLU A 222 -5.10 -5.64 6.96
C GLU A 222 -5.64 -4.23 7.22
N LYS A 223 -5.89 -3.88 8.49
CA LYS A 223 -6.36 -2.55 8.87
C LYS A 223 -5.38 -1.43 8.51
N TYR A 224 -4.08 -1.72 8.58
CA TYR A 224 -3.03 -0.76 8.25
C TYR A 224 -2.64 -0.79 6.77
N TRP A 225 -3.14 -1.76 6.00
CA TRP A 225 -2.67 -2.01 4.65
C TRP A 225 -2.74 -0.81 3.72
N ASP A 226 -3.83 -0.05 3.75
CA ASP A 226 -3.99 1.12 2.88
C ASP A 226 -2.93 2.20 3.18
N ASP A 227 -2.49 2.32 4.44
CA ASP A 227 -1.43 3.25 4.85
C ASP A 227 -0.01 2.72 4.55
N ILE A 228 0.23 1.40 4.65
CA ILE A 228 1.56 0.80 4.49
C ILE A 228 1.84 0.27 3.09
N SER A 229 0.81 -0.01 2.30
CA SER A 229 0.97 -0.59 0.95
C SER A 229 1.82 0.27 0.00
N PRO A 230 1.70 1.61 -0.05
CA PRO A 230 2.55 2.43 -0.90
C PRO A 230 4.03 2.31 -0.53
N PHE A 231 4.33 2.25 0.78
CA PHE A 231 5.67 2.03 1.29
C PHE A 231 6.23 0.66 0.87
N ILE A 232 5.44 -0.41 1.04
CA ILE A 232 5.86 -1.78 0.68
C ILE A 232 6.08 -1.89 -0.83
N LYS A 233 5.14 -1.41 -1.64
CA LYS A 233 5.24 -1.41 -3.10
C LYS A 233 6.46 -0.63 -3.58
N PHE A 234 6.70 0.57 -3.03
CA PHE A 234 7.88 1.37 -3.35
C PHE A 234 9.17 0.66 -2.94
N GLY A 235 9.19 0.04 -1.76
CA GLY A 235 10.30 -0.77 -1.29
C GLY A 235 10.62 -1.93 -2.22
N CYS A 236 9.60 -2.64 -2.68
CA CYS A 236 9.77 -3.74 -3.65
C CYS A 236 10.35 -3.26 -4.99
N LEU A 237 9.98 -2.06 -5.43
CA LEU A 237 10.51 -1.46 -6.66
C LEU A 237 11.98 -1.00 -6.53
N LYS A 238 12.45 -0.72 -5.33
CA LYS A 238 13.79 -0.16 -5.06
C LYS A 238 14.80 -1.16 -4.54
N ASP A 239 14.35 -2.22 -3.87
CA ASP A 239 15.21 -3.21 -3.21
C ASP A 239 14.70 -4.63 -3.48
N ASP A 240 15.47 -5.37 -4.27
CA ASP A 240 15.13 -6.73 -4.68
C ASP A 240 15.07 -7.70 -3.49
N LYS A 241 15.97 -7.57 -2.52
CA LYS A 241 15.98 -8.42 -1.32
C LYS A 241 14.76 -8.16 -0.43
N PHE A 242 14.33 -6.90 -0.36
CA PHE A 242 13.09 -6.54 0.33
C PHE A 242 11.88 -7.12 -0.41
N CYS A 243 11.83 -7.01 -1.74
CA CYS A 243 10.77 -7.58 -2.56
C CYS A 243 10.63 -9.09 -2.35
N GLU A 244 11.73 -9.84 -2.46
CA GLU A 244 11.75 -11.30 -2.24
C GLU A 244 11.19 -11.70 -0.88
N LYS A 245 11.51 -10.93 0.17
CA LYS A 245 11.00 -11.19 1.52
C LYS A 245 9.54 -10.83 1.72
N MET A 246 9.05 -9.84 0.98
CA MET A 246 7.69 -9.32 1.14
C MET A 246 6.67 -9.95 0.19
N THR A 247 7.11 -10.62 -0.88
CA THR A 247 6.23 -11.15 -1.94
C THR A 247 5.04 -11.94 -1.41
N ASP A 248 5.25 -12.86 -0.45
CA ASP A 248 4.19 -13.69 0.12
C ASP A 248 3.28 -12.96 1.12
N TYR A 249 3.64 -11.73 1.51
CA TYR A 249 2.93 -10.93 2.52
C TYR A 249 2.29 -9.67 1.93
N ILE A 250 2.33 -9.52 0.61
CA ILE A 250 1.63 -8.46 -0.09
C ILE A 250 0.15 -8.79 -0.12
N LEU A 251 -0.68 -7.84 0.30
CA LEU A 251 -2.12 -8.00 0.27
C LEU A 251 -2.72 -7.35 -0.97
N PHE A 252 -3.70 -8.04 -1.52
CA PHE A 252 -4.53 -7.58 -2.62
C PHE A 252 -5.98 -7.56 -2.15
N LYS A 253 -6.66 -6.45 -2.34
CA LYS A 253 -8.08 -6.33 -2.02
C LYS A 253 -8.91 -6.87 -3.18
N ASN A 254 -9.75 -7.87 -2.96
CA ASN A 254 -10.58 -8.47 -3.99
C ASN A 254 -11.88 -7.67 -4.24
N LEU A 255 -12.70 -8.13 -5.19
CA LEU A 255 -13.97 -7.48 -5.54
C LEU A 255 -15.00 -7.45 -4.39
N ASP A 256 -14.86 -8.33 -3.41
CA ASP A 256 -15.72 -8.38 -2.22
C ASP A 256 -15.15 -7.58 -1.04
N GLY A 257 -14.00 -6.91 -1.26
CA GLY A 257 -13.34 -6.09 -0.25
C GLY A 257 -12.51 -6.88 0.76
N LYS A 258 -12.26 -8.17 0.53
CA LYS A 258 -11.39 -9.00 1.35
C LYS A 258 -9.94 -8.83 0.92
N TYR A 259 -9.03 -8.91 1.88
CA TYR A 259 -7.60 -8.91 1.60
C TYR A 259 -7.08 -10.34 1.44
N LEU A 260 -6.39 -10.60 0.34
CA LEU A 260 -5.76 -11.87 -0.01
C LEU A 260 -4.27 -11.65 -0.20
N THR A 261 -3.45 -12.57 0.26
CA THR A 261 -2.02 -12.59 -0.06
C THR A 261 -1.80 -13.06 -1.50
N LEU A 262 -0.61 -12.86 -2.05
CA LEU A 262 -0.30 -13.32 -3.41
C LEU A 262 -0.50 -14.85 -3.56
N PRO A 263 -0.04 -15.71 -2.64
CA PRO A 263 -0.36 -17.14 -2.69
C PRO A 263 -1.87 -17.43 -2.66
N GLU A 264 -2.62 -16.76 -1.78
CA GLU A 264 -4.09 -16.92 -1.70
C GLU A 264 -4.79 -16.51 -3.01
N CYS A 265 -4.34 -15.46 -3.69
CA CYS A 265 -4.86 -15.09 -5.02
C CYS A 265 -4.63 -16.16 -6.09
N LEU A 266 -3.56 -16.94 -5.97
CA LEU A 266 -3.21 -17.99 -6.92
C LEU A 266 -3.93 -19.32 -6.63
N GLU A 267 -4.40 -19.51 -5.40
CA GLU A 267 -5.13 -20.71 -4.95
C GLU A 267 -6.63 -20.61 -5.13
N VAL A 268 -7.19 -19.43 -5.38
CA VAL A 268 -8.63 -19.25 -5.62
C VAL A 268 -9.04 -20.09 -6.83
N LYS A 269 -9.58 -21.29 -6.54
CA LYS A 269 -10.19 -22.17 -7.54
C LYS A 269 -11.36 -21.40 -8.17
N LYS A 270 -11.49 -21.50 -9.49
CA LYS A 270 -12.72 -21.09 -10.19
C LYS A 270 -13.86 -21.87 -9.55
N VAL A 271 -14.71 -21.19 -8.81
CA VAL A 271 -15.96 -21.79 -8.33
C VAL A 271 -16.85 -21.92 -9.55
N ASP A 272 -16.90 -23.11 -10.14
CA ASP A 272 -17.88 -23.42 -11.16
C ASP A 272 -19.24 -23.57 -10.44
N PRO A 273 -20.22 -22.68 -10.71
CA PRO A 273 -21.52 -22.74 -10.04
C PRO A 273 -22.28 -24.04 -10.31
N ASP A 274 -21.87 -24.79 -11.33
CA ASP A 274 -22.53 -26.03 -11.77
C ASP A 274 -21.74 -27.31 -11.39
N ASP A 275 -20.61 -27.21 -10.69
CA ASP A 275 -19.80 -28.35 -10.26
C ASP A 275 -20.50 -29.11 -9.10
N PRO A 276 -20.87 -30.38 -9.27
CA PRO A 276 -21.53 -31.17 -8.23
C PRO A 276 -20.67 -31.44 -6.99
N GLU A 277 -19.33 -31.35 -7.07
CA GLU A 277 -18.42 -31.56 -5.92
C GLU A 277 -18.46 -30.38 -4.91
N ASN A 278 -18.88 -29.19 -5.32
CA ASN A 278 -18.99 -28.01 -4.42
C ASN A 278 -20.20 -28.07 -3.47
N LYS A 279 -21.08 -29.07 -3.59
CA LYS A 279 -22.24 -29.24 -2.68
C LYS A 279 -21.91 -30.04 -1.43
N GLU A 280 -20.77 -30.71 -1.36
CA GLU A 280 -20.39 -31.55 -0.23
C GLU A 280 -19.38 -30.86 0.74
N GLU A 281 -18.48 -29.98 0.25
CA GLU A 281 -17.50 -29.31 1.10
C GLU A 281 -18.10 -28.28 2.09
N ASN A 282 -19.29 -27.73 1.81
CA ASN A 282 -19.97 -26.78 2.73
C ASN A 282 -20.62 -27.44 3.95
N LYS A 283 -20.47 -28.76 4.14
CA LYS A 283 -21.00 -29.49 5.31
C LYS A 283 -19.92 -29.92 6.32
N GLU A 284 -18.65 -29.89 5.97
CA GLU A 284 -17.56 -30.37 6.83
C GLU A 284 -16.75 -29.29 7.55
N GLU A 285 -16.84 -28.02 7.17
CA GLU A 285 -16.10 -26.92 7.84
C GLU A 285 -16.70 -26.45 9.19
N ASN A 286 -17.77 -27.07 9.67
CA ASN A 286 -18.41 -26.65 10.94
C ASN A 286 -18.12 -27.57 12.13
N THR A 287 -17.15 -28.48 12.06
CA THR A 287 -16.77 -29.32 13.19
C THR A 287 -15.27 -29.63 13.21
N ALA A 288 -14.42 -28.68 13.53
CA ALA A 288 -13.12 -28.96 14.14
C ALA A 288 -12.51 -27.67 14.71
N ALA A 289 -12.99 -27.24 15.86
CA ALA A 289 -12.22 -26.42 16.76
C ALA A 289 -11.90 -27.27 17.98
N ALA A 290 -10.63 -27.30 18.34
CA ALA A 290 -10.04 -27.61 19.63
C ALA A 290 -9.08 -28.81 19.68
N THR A 291 -7.97 -28.49 20.37
CA THR A 291 -6.94 -29.32 21.01
C THR A 291 -5.70 -29.60 20.16
N ASP A 292 -4.45 -29.46 20.61
CA ASP A 292 -3.86 -29.06 21.90
C ASP A 292 -2.38 -28.69 21.65
N ALA A 293 -1.85 -27.87 22.51
CA ALA A 293 -0.42 -27.59 22.64
C ALA A 293 0.31 -28.77 23.29
N GLU A 294 1.54 -28.96 22.88
CA GLU A 294 2.71 -29.47 23.58
C GLU A 294 3.51 -30.52 22.82
N THR A 295 4.79 -30.28 22.95
CA THR A 295 5.99 -31.08 22.72
C THR A 295 6.71 -30.95 21.41
N GLY A 296 7.84 -30.22 21.48
CA GLY A 296 8.91 -30.28 20.53
C GLY A 296 9.70 -31.59 20.63
N GLU A 297 10.14 -32.08 19.50
CA GLU A 297 11.42 -32.76 19.36
C GLU A 297 11.80 -32.90 17.86
N LYS A 298 13.07 -32.61 17.61
CA LYS A 298 13.77 -32.81 16.34
C LYS A 298 13.95 -34.30 16.05
N ILE A 299 13.80 -34.71 14.80
CA ILE A 299 14.50 -35.90 14.32
C ILE A 299 15.02 -35.62 12.90
N ASP A 300 16.34 -35.56 12.78
CA ASP A 300 17.08 -35.75 11.56
C ASP A 300 16.97 -37.23 11.13
N ALA A 301 16.73 -37.48 9.86
CA ALA A 301 17.03 -38.77 9.27
C ALA A 301 17.40 -38.59 7.79
N GLU A 302 18.71 -38.66 7.54
CA GLU A 302 19.26 -39.07 6.25
C GLU A 302 18.83 -40.52 5.96
N VAL A 303 18.35 -40.75 4.73
CA VAL A 303 18.38 -42.10 4.15
C VAL A 303 18.93 -41.98 2.73
N VAL A 304 20.10 -42.49 2.58
CA VAL A 304 20.76 -42.82 1.31
C VAL A 304 20.30 -44.23 0.95
N ASP A 305 19.84 -44.47 -0.29
CA ASP A 305 19.94 -45.78 -0.90
C ASP A 305 20.29 -45.69 -2.39
N GLU A 306 21.33 -46.44 -2.69
CA GLU A 306 21.85 -46.71 -4.00
C GLU A 306 20.92 -47.68 -4.75
N GLU A 307 20.68 -47.45 -6.02
CA GLU A 307 20.97 -48.36 -7.12
C GLU A 307 20.43 -47.75 -8.43
N GLY A 308 21.32 -47.72 -9.43
CA GLY A 308 21.04 -47.14 -10.72
C GLY A 308 20.17 -48.04 -11.59
N ASP A 309 19.32 -47.42 -12.37
CA ASP A 309 18.99 -47.88 -13.71
C ASP A 309 18.55 -46.68 -14.56
N THR A 310 19.20 -46.56 -15.71
CA THR A 310 18.89 -45.55 -16.71
C THR A 310 17.60 -45.90 -17.41
N VAL A 311 16.56 -45.13 -17.17
CA VAL A 311 15.36 -45.12 -18.01
C VAL A 311 15.27 -43.74 -18.65
N ASP A 312 15.32 -43.70 -19.97
CA ASP A 312 15.04 -42.51 -20.76
C ASP A 312 13.72 -41.88 -20.31
N ALA A 313 13.83 -40.85 -19.53
CA ALA A 313 12.68 -39.96 -19.26
C ALA A 313 12.57 -39.04 -20.47
N ALA A 314 11.60 -39.36 -21.34
CA ALA A 314 11.04 -38.40 -22.25
C ALA A 314 10.62 -37.20 -21.38
N ALA A 315 11.24 -36.06 -21.58
CA ALA A 315 10.82 -34.80 -20.99
C ALA A 315 9.39 -34.52 -21.51
N GLU A 316 8.39 -34.85 -20.72
CA GLU A 316 7.10 -34.21 -20.83
C GLU A 316 7.36 -32.73 -20.51
N GLU A 317 7.38 -31.89 -21.53
CA GLU A 317 7.19 -30.45 -21.40
C GLU A 317 5.83 -30.26 -20.70
N GLN A 318 5.84 -30.21 -19.38
CA GLN A 318 4.74 -29.64 -18.63
C GLN A 318 4.71 -28.16 -19.03
N GLU A 319 3.82 -27.82 -19.97
CA GLU A 319 3.35 -26.46 -20.14
C GLU A 319 2.93 -25.97 -18.76
N THR A 320 3.77 -25.18 -18.13
CA THR A 320 3.44 -24.47 -16.89
C THR A 320 2.32 -23.51 -17.25
N LYS A 321 1.06 -23.91 -17.01
CA LYS A 321 -0.10 -23.05 -17.25
C LYS A 321 0.12 -21.76 -16.46
N GLU A 322 0.32 -20.66 -17.17
CA GLU A 322 0.43 -19.34 -16.57
C GLU A 322 -0.81 -19.07 -15.73
N LYS A 323 -0.61 -18.70 -14.46
CA LYS A 323 -1.68 -18.31 -13.55
C LYS A 323 -1.95 -16.83 -13.73
N ILE A 324 -3.17 -16.46 -14.13
CA ILE A 324 -3.57 -15.10 -14.40
C ILE A 324 -4.34 -14.55 -13.20
N ILE A 325 -3.86 -13.43 -12.64
CA ILE A 325 -4.57 -12.63 -11.63
C ILE A 325 -5.21 -11.45 -12.37
N TYR A 326 -6.55 -11.40 -12.33
CA TYR A 326 -7.27 -10.27 -12.92
C TYR A 326 -7.26 -9.07 -11.97
N TYR A 327 -7.17 -7.85 -12.53
CA TYR A 327 -7.22 -6.64 -11.73
C TYR A 327 -8.14 -5.57 -12.31
N VAL A 328 -8.62 -4.69 -11.42
CA VAL A 328 -9.45 -3.53 -11.72
C VAL A 328 -8.79 -2.27 -11.18
N THR A 329 -8.79 -1.21 -11.95
CA THR A 329 -8.20 0.08 -11.54
C THR A 329 -9.23 1.08 -11.02
N ASP A 330 -10.47 0.98 -11.50
CA ASP A 330 -11.60 1.84 -11.08
C ASP A 330 -12.89 1.02 -11.06
N LEU A 331 -13.37 0.72 -9.85
CA LEU A 331 -14.58 -0.10 -9.64
C LEU A 331 -15.85 0.54 -10.22
N VAL A 332 -15.93 1.86 -10.25
CA VAL A 332 -17.11 2.58 -10.74
C VAL A 332 -17.12 2.57 -12.25
N GLN A 333 -16.01 2.97 -12.87
CA GLN A 333 -15.90 3.06 -14.30
C GLN A 333 -15.94 1.69 -14.97
N GLN A 334 -15.27 0.68 -14.38
CA GLN A 334 -15.23 -0.68 -14.89
C GLN A 334 -16.35 -1.57 -14.35
N SER A 335 -17.43 -0.97 -13.82
CA SER A 335 -18.51 -1.68 -13.13
C SER A 335 -19.18 -2.79 -13.96
N GLN A 336 -19.27 -2.62 -15.29
CA GLN A 336 -19.83 -3.65 -16.16
C GLN A 336 -18.95 -4.91 -16.17
N TYR A 337 -17.64 -4.75 -16.29
CA TYR A 337 -16.69 -5.87 -16.27
C TYR A 337 -16.67 -6.52 -14.89
N VAL A 338 -16.69 -5.74 -13.81
CA VAL A 338 -16.81 -6.23 -12.43
C VAL A 338 -18.07 -7.10 -12.27
N ASN A 339 -19.22 -6.63 -12.78
CA ASN A 339 -20.46 -7.40 -12.72
C ASN A 339 -20.40 -8.69 -13.55
N MET A 340 -19.71 -8.68 -14.70
CA MET A 340 -19.48 -9.88 -15.49
C MET A 340 -18.66 -10.91 -14.71
N PHE A 341 -17.57 -10.48 -14.09
CA PHE A 341 -16.71 -11.34 -13.28
C PHE A 341 -17.48 -11.95 -12.11
N LYS A 342 -18.22 -11.13 -11.35
CA LYS A 342 -19.04 -11.60 -10.23
C LYS A 342 -20.12 -12.60 -10.67
N LYS A 343 -20.81 -12.35 -11.79
CA LYS A 343 -21.81 -13.28 -12.33
C LYS A 343 -21.19 -14.60 -12.80
N ALA A 344 -19.95 -14.59 -13.24
CA ALA A 344 -19.20 -15.78 -13.66
C ALA A 344 -18.49 -16.50 -12.51
N GLY A 345 -18.64 -16.04 -11.26
CA GLY A 345 -17.92 -16.60 -10.11
C GLY A 345 -16.41 -16.36 -10.16
N MET A 346 -15.95 -15.39 -10.96
CA MET A 346 -14.54 -15.01 -11.05
C MET A 346 -14.23 -13.83 -10.14
N ASP A 347 -13.02 -13.80 -9.61
CA ASP A 347 -12.54 -12.70 -8.78
C ASP A 347 -11.49 -11.86 -9.50
N ALA A 348 -11.29 -10.66 -9.01
CA ALA A 348 -10.23 -9.74 -9.44
C ALA A 348 -9.76 -8.89 -8.26
N VAL A 349 -8.54 -8.38 -8.35
CA VAL A 349 -7.94 -7.53 -7.32
C VAL A 349 -8.03 -6.06 -7.70
N VAL A 350 -8.19 -5.18 -6.70
CA VAL A 350 -8.36 -3.74 -6.89
C VAL A 350 -6.99 -3.06 -6.79
N LEU A 351 -6.55 -2.44 -7.86
CA LEU A 351 -5.24 -1.77 -8.00
C LEU A 351 -5.42 -0.34 -8.51
N PRO A 352 -5.83 0.61 -7.64
CA PRO A 352 -6.22 1.96 -8.06
C PRO A 352 -5.05 2.93 -8.18
N ASP A 353 -3.89 2.61 -7.61
CA ASP A 353 -2.78 3.53 -7.46
C ASP A 353 -1.83 3.51 -8.65
N LYS A 354 -1.22 4.66 -8.96
CA LYS A 354 -0.23 4.76 -10.05
C LYS A 354 0.99 3.86 -9.84
N ILE A 355 1.33 3.56 -8.59
CA ILE A 355 2.45 2.67 -8.24
C ILE A 355 2.15 1.21 -8.56
N ASP A 356 0.88 0.83 -8.70
CA ASP A 356 0.47 -0.55 -8.91
C ASP A 356 0.97 -1.11 -10.25
N GLN A 357 0.97 -0.30 -11.31
CA GLN A 357 1.43 -0.71 -12.64
C GLN A 357 2.90 -1.17 -12.66
N PRO A 358 3.89 -0.35 -12.27
CA PRO A 358 5.27 -0.80 -12.21
C PRO A 358 5.45 -1.93 -11.19
N PHE A 359 4.67 -1.96 -10.11
CA PHE A 359 4.74 -2.97 -9.08
C PHE A 359 4.30 -4.36 -9.60
N VAL A 360 3.16 -4.47 -10.30
CA VAL A 360 2.74 -5.77 -10.86
C VAL A 360 3.70 -6.25 -11.94
N SER A 361 4.26 -5.35 -12.74
CA SER A 361 5.29 -5.71 -13.74
C SER A 361 6.55 -6.28 -13.08
N GLN A 362 6.94 -5.73 -11.92
CA GLN A 362 8.04 -6.27 -11.10
C GLN A 362 7.70 -7.67 -10.55
N LEU A 363 6.48 -7.85 -10.04
CA LEU A 363 6.05 -9.15 -9.51
C LEU A 363 6.05 -10.23 -10.60
N GLU A 364 5.56 -9.92 -11.80
CA GLU A 364 5.59 -10.83 -12.94
C GLU A 364 7.02 -11.20 -13.34
N SER A 365 7.93 -10.21 -13.38
CA SER A 365 9.32 -10.45 -13.77
C SER A 365 10.09 -11.32 -12.77
N LYS A 366 9.67 -11.32 -11.50
CA LYS A 366 10.33 -12.07 -10.43
C LYS A 366 9.66 -13.40 -10.11
N ASN A 367 8.44 -13.63 -10.56
CA ASN A 367 7.68 -14.84 -10.28
C ASN A 367 7.25 -15.47 -11.60
N GLU A 368 8.03 -16.43 -12.10
CA GLU A 368 7.72 -17.14 -13.32
C GLU A 368 6.36 -17.83 -13.24
N GLY A 369 5.56 -17.70 -14.30
CA GLY A 369 4.23 -18.31 -14.39
C GLY A 369 3.10 -17.50 -13.77
N ILE A 370 3.35 -16.29 -13.27
CA ILE A 370 2.31 -15.35 -12.81
C ILE A 370 2.15 -14.23 -13.82
N LYS A 371 0.91 -13.93 -14.19
CA LYS A 371 0.55 -12.77 -15.01
C LYS A 371 -0.59 -11.99 -14.38
N PHE A 372 -0.55 -10.67 -14.55
CA PHE A 372 -1.65 -9.79 -14.21
C PHE A 372 -2.33 -9.28 -15.48
N ALA A 373 -3.64 -9.46 -15.55
CA ALA A 373 -4.45 -8.97 -16.67
C ALA A 373 -5.59 -8.09 -16.16
N ARG A 374 -5.77 -6.93 -16.80
CA ARG A 374 -6.88 -6.06 -16.43
C ARG A 374 -8.21 -6.69 -16.87
N ILE A 375 -9.27 -6.52 -16.08
CA ILE A 375 -10.59 -7.16 -16.33
C ILE A 375 -11.22 -6.79 -17.66
N ASP A 376 -10.78 -5.73 -18.31
CA ASP A 376 -11.22 -5.29 -19.64
C ASP A 376 -10.17 -5.60 -20.74
N ALA A 377 -9.21 -6.46 -20.45
CA ALA A 377 -8.32 -7.08 -21.42
C ALA A 377 -9.10 -8.08 -22.31
N ASP A 378 -8.41 -8.96 -22.98
CA ASP A 378 -9.07 -9.94 -23.84
C ASP A 378 -10.13 -10.76 -23.11
N LEU A 379 -11.26 -10.99 -23.78
CA LEU A 379 -12.32 -11.86 -23.25
C LEU A 379 -11.81 -13.27 -23.06
N THR A 380 -11.91 -13.74 -21.82
CA THR A 380 -11.65 -15.16 -21.53
C THR A 380 -12.75 -16.04 -22.12
N ASP A 381 -12.42 -17.27 -22.44
CA ASP A 381 -13.39 -18.25 -22.93
C ASP A 381 -14.54 -18.50 -21.96
N THR A 382 -14.33 -18.17 -20.67
CA THR A 382 -15.37 -18.27 -19.64
C THR A 382 -16.61 -17.41 -19.93
N PHE A 383 -16.44 -16.26 -20.60
CA PHE A 383 -17.56 -15.35 -20.94
C PHE A 383 -18.22 -15.67 -22.27
N LYS A 384 -17.57 -16.49 -23.10
CA LYS A 384 -18.10 -16.90 -24.39
C LYS A 384 -19.04 -18.08 -24.22
N SER A 385 -20.05 -18.15 -25.09
CA SER A 385 -20.86 -19.36 -25.25
C SER A 385 -20.05 -20.42 -25.98
N GLU A 386 -20.27 -21.67 -25.69
CA GLU A 386 -19.69 -22.77 -26.48
C GLU A 386 -20.21 -22.71 -27.92
N ASN A 387 -19.32 -22.62 -28.87
CA ASN A 387 -19.66 -22.57 -30.28
C ASN A 387 -19.10 -23.80 -31.00
N SER A 388 -19.82 -24.26 -32.04
CA SER A 388 -19.27 -25.23 -32.98
C SER A 388 -18.28 -24.53 -33.93
N LYS A 389 -17.38 -25.28 -34.56
CA LYS A 389 -16.45 -24.73 -35.55
C LYS A 389 -17.15 -24.00 -36.70
N GLU A 390 -18.33 -24.52 -37.12
CA GLU A 390 -19.13 -23.89 -38.16
C GLU A 390 -19.70 -22.53 -37.73
N GLU A 391 -20.09 -22.40 -36.46
CA GLU A 391 -20.54 -21.13 -35.88
C GLU A 391 -19.41 -20.12 -35.71
N GLU A 392 -18.20 -20.55 -35.38
CA GLU A 392 -17.01 -19.67 -35.31
C GLU A 392 -16.65 -19.11 -36.69
N ASP A 393 -16.69 -19.94 -37.74
CA ASP A 393 -16.46 -19.49 -39.12
C ASP A 393 -17.54 -18.49 -39.59
N GLU A 394 -18.80 -18.70 -39.18
CA GLU A 394 -19.91 -17.78 -39.47
C GLU A 394 -19.74 -16.45 -38.72
N LEU A 395 -19.35 -16.47 -37.43
CA LEU A 395 -19.08 -15.27 -36.64
C LEU A 395 -17.91 -14.47 -37.18
N THR A 396 -16.86 -15.14 -37.69
CA THR A 396 -15.71 -14.49 -38.33
C THR A 396 -16.14 -13.76 -39.58
N LYS A 397 -16.94 -14.36 -40.46
CA LYS A 397 -17.49 -13.69 -41.67
C LYS A 397 -18.37 -12.50 -41.28
N LYS A 398 -19.26 -12.66 -40.27
CA LYS A 398 -20.10 -11.57 -39.77
C LYS A 398 -19.24 -10.42 -39.22
N SER A 399 -18.11 -10.74 -38.55
CA SER A 399 -17.17 -9.74 -38.03
C SER A 399 -16.55 -8.91 -39.15
N GLU A 400 -16.09 -9.52 -40.25
CA GLU A 400 -15.52 -8.82 -41.38
C GLU A 400 -16.55 -7.89 -42.08
N GLU A 401 -17.75 -8.37 -42.27
CA GLU A 401 -18.82 -7.60 -42.92
C GLU A 401 -19.30 -6.41 -42.08
N ILE A 402 -19.45 -6.60 -40.76
CA ILE A 402 -19.94 -5.55 -39.87
C ILE A 402 -18.84 -4.53 -39.52
N ALA A 403 -17.57 -4.93 -39.57
CA ALA A 403 -16.46 -4.04 -39.33
C ALA A 403 -16.47 -2.85 -40.31
N GLU A 404 -16.78 -3.08 -41.57
CA GLU A 404 -16.88 -2.00 -42.59
C GLU A 404 -18.04 -1.03 -42.27
N VAL A 405 -19.15 -1.53 -41.73
CA VAL A 405 -20.28 -0.68 -41.33
C VAL A 405 -19.91 0.19 -40.15
N PHE A 406 -19.27 -0.40 -39.11
CA PHE A 406 -18.81 0.35 -37.93
C PHE A 406 -17.72 1.34 -38.26
N LYS A 407 -16.71 0.98 -39.05
CA LYS A 407 -15.63 1.90 -39.50
C LYS A 407 -16.20 3.15 -40.16
N LYS A 408 -17.17 2.96 -41.05
CA LYS A 408 -17.84 4.07 -41.73
C LYS A 408 -18.69 4.92 -40.78
N ALA A 409 -19.47 4.27 -39.88
CA ALA A 409 -20.35 4.96 -38.95
C ALA A 409 -19.53 5.81 -37.95
N VAL A 410 -18.47 5.24 -37.39
CA VAL A 410 -17.65 5.86 -36.33
C VAL A 410 -16.55 6.77 -36.96
N ASN A 411 -16.38 6.74 -38.27
CA ASN A 411 -15.30 7.43 -38.99
C ASN A 411 -13.91 7.11 -38.43
N ASN A 412 -13.65 5.81 -38.19
CA ASN A 412 -12.40 5.29 -37.63
C ASN A 412 -11.99 3.99 -38.33
N ASP A 413 -11.02 4.10 -39.25
CA ASP A 413 -10.54 2.97 -40.07
C ASP A 413 -9.66 1.99 -39.25
N SER A 414 -9.13 2.41 -38.09
CA SER A 414 -8.23 1.61 -37.25
C SER A 414 -8.96 0.71 -36.25
N ILE A 415 -10.29 0.80 -36.13
CA ILE A 415 -11.04 -0.02 -35.21
C ILE A 415 -11.08 -1.49 -35.62
N THR A 416 -10.74 -2.39 -34.74
CA THR A 416 -10.98 -3.82 -34.90
C THR A 416 -12.36 -4.16 -34.33
N VAL A 417 -13.19 -4.85 -35.12
CA VAL A 417 -14.54 -5.29 -34.67
C VAL A 417 -14.61 -6.81 -34.73
N LYS A 418 -15.04 -7.42 -33.63
CA LYS A 418 -15.29 -8.86 -33.54
C LYS A 418 -16.72 -9.11 -33.11
N VAL A 419 -17.35 -10.11 -33.70
CA VAL A 419 -18.67 -10.61 -33.28
C VAL A 419 -18.46 -11.89 -32.51
N GLU A 420 -18.91 -11.92 -31.25
CA GLU A 420 -18.79 -13.05 -30.35
C GLU A 420 -20.17 -13.37 -29.74
N LYS A 421 -20.40 -14.62 -29.37
CA LYS A 421 -21.57 -15.00 -28.58
C LYS A 421 -21.23 -14.97 -27.11
N LEU A 422 -21.75 -14.00 -26.36
CA LEU A 422 -21.54 -13.93 -24.91
C LEU A 422 -22.68 -14.60 -24.16
N LYS A 423 -22.36 -15.24 -23.04
CA LYS A 423 -23.37 -15.88 -22.14
C LYS A 423 -24.39 -14.87 -21.60
N ASN A 424 -23.98 -13.61 -21.39
CA ASN A 424 -24.87 -12.55 -20.94
C ASN A 424 -25.46 -11.79 -22.15
N GLU A 425 -26.72 -12.06 -22.47
CA GLU A 425 -27.45 -11.42 -23.57
C GLU A 425 -27.73 -9.93 -23.36
N GLU A 426 -27.67 -9.41 -22.14
CA GLU A 426 -27.92 -8.00 -21.83
C GLU A 426 -26.79 -7.09 -22.33
N ILE A 427 -25.58 -7.61 -22.50
CA ILE A 427 -24.43 -6.87 -22.99
C ILE A 427 -24.50 -6.81 -24.50
N ALA A 428 -24.68 -5.62 -25.07
CA ALA A 428 -24.70 -5.44 -26.52
C ALA A 428 -23.30 -5.29 -27.13
N SER A 429 -22.46 -4.47 -26.50
CA SER A 429 -21.11 -4.17 -26.97
C SER A 429 -20.16 -3.93 -25.80
N MET A 430 -18.90 -4.18 -26.03
CA MET A 430 -17.81 -3.85 -25.12
C MET A 430 -16.51 -3.61 -25.88
N ILE A 431 -15.59 -2.87 -25.30
CA ILE A 431 -14.25 -2.68 -25.86
C ILE A 431 -13.25 -3.43 -25.00
N THR A 432 -12.41 -4.21 -25.65
CA THR A 432 -11.22 -4.79 -25.02
C THR A 432 -9.97 -4.12 -25.58
N VAL A 433 -8.93 -4.05 -24.76
CA VAL A 433 -7.62 -3.52 -25.15
C VAL A 433 -6.58 -4.53 -24.74
N SER A 434 -5.71 -4.95 -25.66
CA SER A 434 -4.65 -5.88 -25.28
C SER A 434 -3.82 -5.34 -24.11
N GLU A 435 -3.38 -6.23 -23.23
CA GLU A 435 -2.62 -5.84 -22.04
C GLU A 435 -1.34 -5.06 -22.41
N GLU A 436 -0.69 -5.45 -23.50
CA GLU A 436 0.51 -4.78 -24.02
C GLU A 436 0.22 -3.33 -24.44
N ALA A 437 -0.86 -3.12 -25.22
CA ALA A 437 -1.27 -1.78 -25.65
C ALA A 437 -1.65 -0.91 -24.45
N ARG A 438 -2.27 -1.49 -23.44
CA ARG A 438 -2.64 -0.81 -22.21
C ARG A 438 -1.42 -0.38 -21.40
N ARG A 439 -0.48 -1.28 -21.19
CA ARG A 439 0.78 -0.97 -20.47
C ARG A 439 1.56 0.12 -21.16
N MET A 440 1.57 0.11 -22.51
CA MET A 440 2.19 1.19 -23.28
C MET A 440 1.48 2.53 -23.06
N GLN A 441 0.14 2.55 -23.05
CA GLN A 441 -0.64 3.76 -22.78
C GLN A 441 -0.39 4.29 -21.36
N ASP A 442 -0.36 3.43 -20.36
CA ASP A 442 -0.12 3.82 -18.97
C ASP A 442 1.31 4.33 -18.76
N MET A 443 2.29 3.71 -19.42
CA MET A 443 3.66 4.19 -19.44
C MET A 443 3.76 5.57 -20.10
N MET A 444 3.09 5.81 -21.24
CA MET A 444 3.05 7.12 -21.88
C MET A 444 2.42 8.19 -20.97
N LYS A 445 1.34 7.86 -20.25
CA LYS A 445 0.71 8.76 -19.27
C LYS A 445 1.65 9.11 -18.10
N MET A 446 2.48 8.18 -17.65
CA MET A 446 3.47 8.41 -16.58
C MET A 446 4.58 9.39 -17.01
N TYR A 447 5.00 9.34 -18.31
CA TYR A 447 6.03 10.23 -18.85
C TYR A 447 5.48 11.55 -19.40
N ALA A 448 4.17 11.71 -19.51
CA ALA A 448 3.56 12.97 -19.93
C ALA A 448 3.80 14.04 -18.85
N MET A 449 4.55 15.10 -19.20
CA MET A 449 4.79 16.22 -18.30
C MET A 449 3.47 16.92 -17.95
N PRO A 450 3.27 17.36 -16.69
CA PRO A 450 2.12 18.17 -16.30
C PRO A 450 2.08 19.45 -17.15
N GLY A 451 1.02 19.61 -17.97
CA GLY A 451 0.84 20.79 -18.84
C GLY A 451 1.05 20.55 -20.34
N MET A 452 1.56 19.40 -20.76
CA MET A 452 1.46 18.92 -22.14
C MET A 452 0.21 18.03 -22.26
N ASP A 453 -0.93 18.66 -22.35
CA ASP A 453 -2.12 18.04 -22.91
C ASP A 453 -1.87 17.87 -24.42
N MET A 454 -1.09 16.84 -24.75
CA MET A 454 -0.92 16.41 -26.11
C MET A 454 -2.20 15.71 -26.51
N GLY A 455 -3.31 16.37 -26.73
CA GLY A 455 -4.55 15.94 -27.39
C GLY A 455 -4.69 14.47 -27.82
N MET A 456 -3.90 13.58 -27.23
CA MET A 456 -3.93 12.13 -27.32
C MET A 456 -5.07 11.65 -26.44
N GLY A 457 -6.29 11.86 -26.94
CA GLY A 457 -7.39 10.97 -26.62
C GLY A 457 -6.81 9.55 -26.67
N MET A 458 -7.25 8.66 -25.79
CA MET A 458 -6.81 7.25 -25.72
C MET A 458 -6.41 6.79 -27.13
N SER A 459 -5.14 6.40 -27.29
CA SER A 459 -4.70 5.87 -28.59
C SER A 459 -5.71 4.81 -29.00
N LYS A 460 -6.37 5.03 -30.11
CA LYS A 460 -7.40 4.11 -30.63
C LYS A 460 -6.76 2.82 -31.16
N GLU A 461 -5.44 2.73 -31.12
CA GLU A 461 -4.68 1.56 -31.53
C GLU A 461 -4.76 0.46 -30.47
N GLY A 462 -4.99 -0.76 -30.91
CA GLY A 462 -5.09 -1.94 -30.04
C GLY A 462 -6.45 -2.12 -29.37
N GLN A 463 -7.46 -1.31 -29.68
CA GLN A 463 -8.83 -1.49 -29.24
C GLN A 463 -9.59 -2.45 -30.14
N THR A 464 -10.30 -3.40 -29.53
CA THR A 464 -11.21 -4.31 -30.23
C THR A 464 -12.62 -4.09 -29.70
N LEU A 465 -13.54 -3.68 -30.58
CA LEU A 465 -14.96 -3.62 -30.27
C LEU A 465 -15.55 -5.02 -30.42
N ILE A 466 -16.07 -5.55 -29.34
CA ILE A 466 -16.77 -6.84 -29.32
C ILE A 466 -18.27 -6.57 -29.36
N LEU A 467 -18.94 -7.19 -30.31
CA LEU A 467 -20.39 -7.16 -30.48
C LEU A 467 -20.96 -8.52 -30.10
N ASN A 468 -21.93 -8.53 -29.21
CA ASN A 468 -22.56 -9.76 -28.74
C ASN A 468 -23.70 -10.22 -29.68
N ALA A 469 -23.47 -11.26 -30.43
CA ALA A 469 -24.47 -11.83 -31.36
C ALA A 469 -25.76 -12.32 -30.66
N ASN A 470 -25.69 -12.65 -29.34
CA ASN A 470 -26.86 -13.05 -28.56
C ASN A 470 -27.72 -11.86 -28.13
N ASN A 471 -27.22 -10.62 -28.28
CA ASN A 471 -28.00 -9.43 -27.98
C ASN A 471 -28.93 -9.05 -29.14
N LYS A 472 -30.20 -8.80 -28.83
CA LYS A 472 -31.24 -8.49 -29.83
C LYS A 472 -30.95 -7.29 -30.72
N LEU A 473 -30.33 -6.24 -30.16
CA LEU A 473 -29.98 -5.05 -30.91
C LEU A 473 -28.84 -5.33 -31.90
N VAL A 474 -27.83 -6.09 -31.47
CA VAL A 474 -26.71 -6.50 -32.33
C VAL A 474 -27.21 -7.45 -33.43
N SER A 475 -28.05 -8.44 -33.12
CA SER A 475 -28.69 -9.31 -34.13
C SER A 475 -29.43 -8.47 -35.19
N TYR A 476 -30.23 -7.49 -34.76
CA TYR A 476 -30.92 -6.59 -35.68
C TYR A 476 -29.96 -5.84 -36.63
N ILE A 477 -28.86 -5.31 -36.11
CA ILE A 477 -27.85 -4.62 -36.90
C ILE A 477 -27.19 -5.57 -37.93
N LEU A 478 -26.85 -6.79 -37.47
CA LEU A 478 -26.26 -7.81 -38.35
C LEU A 478 -27.17 -8.20 -39.51
N ASP A 479 -28.48 -8.28 -39.26
CA ASP A 479 -29.48 -8.64 -40.28
C ASP A 479 -29.88 -7.47 -41.18
N ASN A 480 -29.69 -6.21 -40.75
CA ASN A 480 -30.19 -5.04 -41.47
C ASN A 480 -29.07 -3.99 -41.74
N LYS A 481 -27.92 -4.41 -42.22
CA LYS A 481 -26.70 -3.58 -42.41
C LYS A 481 -26.89 -2.26 -43.17
N GLU A 482 -27.86 -2.22 -44.08
CA GLU A 482 -28.19 -1.03 -44.91
C GLU A 482 -29.38 -0.23 -44.35
N GLY A 483 -29.86 -0.55 -43.15
CA GLY A 483 -31.01 0.12 -42.54
C GLY A 483 -30.77 1.60 -42.27
N GLU A 484 -31.80 2.45 -42.46
CA GLU A 484 -31.73 3.92 -42.34
C GLU A 484 -31.12 4.41 -41.00
N ASN A 485 -31.34 3.67 -39.89
CA ASN A 485 -30.87 4.03 -38.55
C ASN A 485 -29.67 3.20 -38.06
N VAL A 486 -29.11 2.32 -38.89
CA VAL A 486 -28.03 1.42 -38.48
C VAL A 486 -26.76 2.18 -38.13
N ALA A 487 -26.38 3.20 -38.92
CA ALA A 487 -25.24 4.03 -38.63
C ALA A 487 -25.36 4.68 -37.23
N LEU A 488 -26.55 5.22 -36.90
CA LEU A 488 -26.84 5.85 -35.61
C LEU A 488 -26.73 4.85 -34.44
N MET A 489 -27.18 3.60 -34.66
CA MET A 489 -27.07 2.52 -33.66
C MET A 489 -25.62 2.08 -33.47
N CYS A 490 -24.83 1.96 -34.54
CA CYS A 490 -23.41 1.62 -34.48
C CYS A 490 -22.60 2.65 -33.71
N GLU A 491 -22.79 3.95 -34.01
CA GLU A 491 -22.14 5.03 -33.25
C GLU A 491 -22.54 4.99 -31.76
N GLN A 492 -23.82 4.74 -31.45
CA GLN A 492 -24.31 4.69 -30.08
C GLN A 492 -23.70 3.51 -29.33
N LEU A 493 -23.66 2.31 -29.93
CA LEU A 493 -23.04 1.13 -29.32
C LEU A 493 -21.55 1.31 -29.09
N TYR A 494 -20.86 1.97 -30.01
CA TYR A 494 -19.44 2.26 -29.87
C TYR A 494 -19.18 3.21 -28.68
N ASP A 495 -19.91 4.31 -28.60
CA ASP A 495 -19.73 5.27 -27.50
C ASP A 495 -20.15 4.69 -26.15
N LEU A 496 -21.21 3.88 -26.10
CA LEU A 496 -21.59 3.15 -24.88
C LEU A 496 -20.49 2.21 -24.42
N ALA A 497 -19.82 1.54 -25.36
CA ALA A 497 -18.69 0.66 -25.02
C ALA A 497 -17.45 1.46 -24.56
N LEU A 498 -17.20 2.65 -25.15
CA LEU A 498 -16.12 3.55 -24.71
C LEU A 498 -16.34 4.10 -23.30
N ILE A 499 -17.55 4.55 -22.98
CA ILE A 499 -17.91 5.13 -21.67
C ILE A 499 -17.61 4.15 -20.54
N GLN A 500 -17.70 2.85 -20.79
CA GLN A 500 -17.40 1.81 -19.81
C GLN A 500 -15.89 1.69 -19.49
N GLN A 501 -15.04 2.27 -20.33
CA GLN A 501 -13.59 2.24 -20.13
C GLN A 501 -13.00 3.58 -19.68
N ALA A 502 -13.50 4.68 -20.25
CA ALA A 502 -13.03 6.02 -19.96
C ALA A 502 -14.14 7.05 -20.24
N PRO A 503 -14.16 8.19 -19.52
CA PRO A 503 -15.03 9.29 -19.84
C PRO A 503 -14.81 9.75 -21.28
N LEU A 504 -15.88 10.02 -22.03
CA LEU A 504 -15.78 10.62 -23.37
C LEU A 504 -15.18 12.02 -23.28
N GLN A 505 -14.45 12.40 -24.33
CA GLN A 505 -14.00 13.78 -24.47
C GLN A 505 -15.24 14.71 -24.58
N PRO A 506 -15.14 15.98 -24.14
CA PRO A 506 -16.29 16.90 -24.10
C PRO A 506 -17.05 17.02 -25.43
N GLU A 507 -16.32 17.00 -26.56
CA GLU A 507 -16.91 17.08 -27.90
C GLU A 507 -17.69 15.81 -28.25
N ASP A 508 -17.14 14.63 -27.92
CA ASP A 508 -17.78 13.34 -28.18
C ASP A 508 -18.95 13.11 -27.22
N MET A 509 -18.87 13.59 -25.99
CA MET A 509 -20.00 13.59 -25.04
C MET A 509 -21.18 14.42 -25.58
N THR A 510 -20.93 15.58 -26.19
CA THR A 510 -21.97 16.40 -26.81
C THR A 510 -22.65 15.63 -27.94
N LYS A 511 -21.87 15.02 -28.83
CA LYS A 511 -22.41 14.21 -29.95
C LYS A 511 -23.23 13.00 -29.43
N PHE A 512 -22.73 12.35 -28.37
CA PHE A 512 -23.42 11.23 -27.72
C PHE A 512 -24.78 11.64 -27.17
N ILE A 513 -24.88 12.79 -26.49
CA ILE A 513 -26.14 13.32 -25.93
C ILE A 513 -27.11 13.66 -27.05
N ASP A 514 -26.66 14.36 -28.09
CA ASP A 514 -27.50 14.74 -29.25
C ASP A 514 -28.05 13.51 -29.96
N ARG A 515 -27.23 12.48 -30.15
CA ARG A 515 -27.61 11.22 -30.75
C ARG A 515 -28.59 10.46 -29.89
N SER A 516 -28.35 10.39 -28.56
CA SER A 516 -29.27 9.76 -27.61
C SER A 516 -30.66 10.41 -27.65
N ASN A 517 -30.73 11.75 -27.73
CA ASN A 517 -31.98 12.47 -27.89
C ASN A 517 -32.70 12.14 -29.21
N LYS A 518 -31.95 12.03 -30.33
CA LYS A 518 -32.53 11.60 -31.62
C LYS A 518 -33.12 10.20 -31.56
N ILE A 519 -32.42 9.25 -30.93
CA ILE A 519 -32.91 7.88 -30.75
C ILE A 519 -34.21 7.87 -29.92
N MET A 520 -34.26 8.60 -28.81
CA MET A 520 -35.47 8.73 -27.98
C MET A 520 -36.64 9.34 -28.78
N MET A 521 -36.40 10.33 -29.62
CA MET A 521 -37.43 10.93 -30.49
C MET A 521 -37.95 9.96 -31.54
N LEU A 522 -37.13 9.02 -32.03
CA LEU A 522 -37.59 7.96 -32.95
C LEU A 522 -38.51 6.96 -32.24
N LEU A 523 -38.30 6.69 -30.95
CA LEU A 523 -39.13 5.81 -30.14
C LEU A 523 -40.44 6.48 -29.69
N ALA A 524 -40.49 7.81 -29.65
CA ALA A 524 -41.66 8.60 -29.27
C ALA A 524 -42.65 8.82 -30.43
N LYS A 525 -42.31 8.42 -31.66
CA LYS A 525 -43.18 8.45 -32.84
C LYS A 525 -43.87 7.08 -33.00
#